data_53f660edd4b6aa2d8d0867719eb35cc5
#
_entry.id   53f660edd4b6aa2d8d0867719eb35cc5
#
_cell.length_a   1.000
_cell.length_b   1.000
_cell.length_c   1.000
_cell.angle_alpha   90.00
_cell.angle_beta   90.00
_cell.angle_gamma   90.00
#
_symmetry.space_group_name_H-M   'P 1'
#
loop_
_entity.id
_entity.type
_entity.pdbx_description
1 polymer ?
#
loop_
_entity_poly.entity_id
_entity_poly.type
_entity_poly.pdbx_seq_one_letter_code
_entity_poly.pdbx_strand_id
1 'polypeptide(L)'
;LIAAWEQLALEDPAEAYGAVGTLLANPEKGLEFVKSKFGDTLKTAPVDRIETLIEQLDSDDFGTREKATEELIRRRLVAETLLRKKLEEDLKPEVKFRIRKILETETPPSKLTDDGWRRMRRLIYALELLASPTAETSKPAQEFLKLISTGHEDVQVMREAADAVERLGVR
;
A
#
# COMPACT_ATOMS: atom_id res chain seq x y z
N LEU A 1 24.56 -1.08 -0.46
CA LEU A 1 23.11 -1.08 -0.17
C LEU A 1 22.77 -1.26 1.33
N ILE A 2 23.57 -2.04 2.09
CA ILE A 2 23.35 -2.19 3.56
C ILE A 2 23.50 -0.83 4.26
N ALA A 3 24.56 -0.07 3.98
CA ALA A 3 24.72 1.27 4.53
C ALA A 3 23.58 2.22 4.13
N ALA A 4 23.10 2.13 2.90
CA ALA A 4 21.96 2.93 2.44
C ALA A 4 20.69 2.62 3.26
N TRP A 5 20.47 1.37 3.66
CA TRP A 5 19.34 0.99 4.51
C TRP A 5 19.33 1.72 5.85
N GLU A 6 20.49 1.84 6.51
CA GLU A 6 20.59 2.57 7.78
C GLU A 6 20.41 4.07 7.58
N GLN A 7 20.99 4.62 6.52
CA GLN A 7 20.86 6.04 6.19
C GLN A 7 19.42 6.46 5.84
N LEU A 8 18.61 5.56 5.28
CA LEU A 8 17.18 5.84 5.02
C LEU A 8 16.36 6.13 6.30
N ALA A 9 16.84 5.75 7.49
CA ALA A 9 16.17 6.04 8.76
C ALA A 9 16.53 7.39 9.35
N LEU A 10 17.66 7.99 8.94
CA LEU A 10 18.21 9.20 9.54
C LEU A 10 17.23 10.38 9.44
N GLU A 11 17.27 11.24 10.43
CA GLU A 11 16.46 12.46 10.43
C GLU A 11 16.99 13.49 9.42
N ASP A 12 18.32 13.52 9.24
CA ASP A 12 18.96 14.41 8.27
C ASP A 12 18.52 14.07 6.83
N PRO A 13 17.81 14.99 6.15
CA PRO A 13 17.36 14.77 4.78
C PRO A 13 18.52 14.58 3.79
N ALA A 14 19.65 15.30 3.98
CA ALA A 14 20.76 15.25 3.03
C ALA A 14 21.40 13.85 2.97
N GLU A 15 21.66 13.25 4.16
CA GLU A 15 22.19 11.89 4.25
C GLU A 15 21.21 10.86 3.70
N ALA A 16 19.95 11.00 4.05
CA ALA A 16 18.91 10.09 3.62
C ALA A 16 18.66 10.13 2.10
N TYR A 17 18.67 11.31 1.48
CA TYR A 17 18.57 11.44 0.03
C TYR A 17 19.83 10.94 -0.69
N GLY A 18 21.01 11.03 -0.06
CA GLY A 18 22.22 10.35 -0.53
C GLY A 18 22.02 8.84 -0.65
N ALA A 19 21.32 8.22 0.33
CA ALA A 19 20.96 6.81 0.28
C ALA A 19 20.01 6.49 -0.88
N VAL A 20 19.01 7.35 -1.14
CA VAL A 20 18.13 7.20 -2.32
C VAL A 20 18.97 7.28 -3.61
N GLY A 21 19.88 8.26 -3.72
CA GLY A 21 20.81 8.36 -4.86
C GLY A 21 21.63 7.07 -5.08
N THR A 22 22.05 6.42 -3.99
CA THR A 22 22.76 5.12 -4.06
C THR A 22 21.90 4.00 -4.65
N LEU A 23 20.59 4.00 -4.35
CA LEU A 23 19.65 3.04 -4.96
C LEU A 23 19.44 3.31 -6.45
N LEU A 24 19.42 4.57 -6.84
CA LEU A 24 19.23 4.98 -8.23
C LEU A 24 20.48 4.81 -9.12
N ALA A 25 21.66 4.79 -8.53
CA ALA A 25 22.94 4.64 -9.25
C ALA A 25 23.05 3.31 -10.03
N ASN A 26 22.32 2.27 -9.58
CA ASN A 26 22.14 1.02 -10.31
C ASN A 26 20.68 0.61 -10.21
N PRO A 27 19.82 1.03 -11.15
CA PRO A 27 18.37 0.88 -11.05
C PRO A 27 17.88 -0.54 -10.83
N GLU A 28 18.45 -1.53 -11.50
CA GLU A 28 18.07 -2.94 -11.34
C GLU A 28 18.36 -3.45 -9.93
N LYS A 29 19.60 -3.28 -9.46
CA LYS A 29 19.99 -3.69 -8.10
C LYS A 29 19.27 -2.89 -7.03
N GLY A 30 18.98 -1.60 -7.28
CA GLY A 30 18.19 -0.76 -6.41
C GLY A 30 16.76 -1.29 -6.28
N LEU A 31 16.13 -1.63 -7.39
CA LEU A 31 14.79 -2.23 -7.40
C LEU A 31 14.75 -3.58 -6.68
N GLU A 32 15.72 -4.47 -6.93
CA GLU A 32 15.82 -5.75 -6.22
C GLU A 32 15.99 -5.55 -4.72
N PHE A 33 16.85 -4.60 -4.32
CA PHE A 33 17.04 -4.27 -2.92
C PHE A 33 15.75 -3.76 -2.28
N VAL A 34 15.04 -2.83 -2.92
CA VAL A 34 13.76 -2.32 -2.41
C VAL A 34 12.74 -3.46 -2.28
N LYS A 35 12.61 -4.31 -3.30
CA LYS A 35 11.73 -5.49 -3.26
C LYS A 35 12.05 -6.40 -2.08
N SER A 36 13.33 -6.64 -1.79
CA SER A 36 13.75 -7.47 -0.66
C SER A 36 13.32 -6.91 0.71
N LYS A 37 13.18 -5.58 0.84
CA LYS A 37 12.78 -4.93 2.09
C LYS A 37 11.28 -4.96 2.35
N PHE A 38 10.48 -5.16 1.31
CA PHE A 38 9.03 -5.31 1.42
C PHE A 38 8.58 -6.78 1.45
N GLY A 39 9.46 -7.75 1.09
CA GLY A 39 9.09 -9.14 0.81
C GLY A 39 8.22 -9.80 1.87
N ASP A 40 8.59 -9.72 3.14
CA ASP A 40 7.88 -10.38 4.25
C ASP A 40 6.61 -9.62 4.70
N THR A 41 6.49 -8.35 4.33
CA THR A 41 5.38 -7.47 4.73
C THR A 41 4.28 -7.38 3.67
N LEU A 42 4.56 -7.89 2.46
CA LEU A 42 3.59 -7.95 1.38
C LEU A 42 2.75 -9.22 1.51
N LYS A 43 1.60 -9.10 2.09
CA LYS A 43 0.57 -10.14 1.97
C LYS A 43 -0.12 -9.93 0.63
N THR A 44 0.26 -10.75 -0.35
CA THR A 44 -0.38 -10.78 -1.67
C THR A 44 -1.90 -10.83 -1.52
N ALA A 45 -2.53 -9.70 -1.70
CA ALA A 45 -3.96 -9.65 -1.86
C ALA A 45 -4.25 -8.81 -3.09
N PRO A 46 -4.57 -9.45 -4.22
CA PRO A 46 -5.03 -8.78 -5.43
C PRO A 46 -6.24 -7.89 -5.14
N VAL A 47 -6.49 -6.93 -6.01
CA VAL A 47 -7.75 -6.13 -6.04
C VAL A 47 -8.97 -7.05 -6.00
N ASP A 48 -8.91 -8.20 -6.66
CA ASP A 48 -9.90 -9.28 -6.62
C ASP A 48 -10.29 -9.69 -5.19
N ARG A 49 -9.39 -9.54 -4.23
CA ARG A 49 -9.70 -9.85 -2.82
C ARG A 49 -10.56 -8.78 -2.15
N ILE A 50 -10.49 -7.52 -2.56
CA ILE A 50 -11.37 -6.47 -2.01
C ILE A 50 -12.81 -6.72 -2.47
N GLU A 51 -13.00 -7.05 -3.74
CA GLU A 51 -14.33 -7.40 -4.28
C GLU A 51 -14.89 -8.63 -3.56
N THR A 52 -14.07 -9.69 -3.40
CA THR A 52 -14.46 -10.87 -2.63
C THR A 52 -14.81 -10.53 -1.17
N LEU A 53 -14.05 -9.64 -0.52
CA LEU A 53 -14.36 -9.20 0.85
C LEU A 53 -15.68 -8.42 0.90
N ILE A 54 -15.97 -7.60 -0.10
CA ILE A 54 -17.24 -6.88 -0.20
C ILE A 54 -18.39 -7.85 -0.38
N GLU A 55 -18.25 -8.87 -1.21
CA GLU A 55 -19.24 -9.95 -1.37
C GLU A 55 -19.46 -10.72 -0.07
N GLN A 56 -18.38 -10.99 0.69
CA GLN A 56 -18.45 -11.68 1.98
C GLN A 56 -19.19 -10.88 3.07
N LEU A 57 -19.40 -9.57 2.89
CA LEU A 57 -20.27 -8.81 3.81
C LEU A 57 -21.73 -9.27 3.79
N ASP A 58 -22.17 -9.94 2.73
CA ASP A 58 -23.51 -10.54 2.58
C ASP A 58 -23.55 -12.05 2.87
N SER A 59 -22.49 -12.64 3.38
CA SER A 59 -22.44 -14.06 3.74
C SER A 59 -23.49 -14.41 4.81
N ASP A 60 -24.09 -15.59 4.70
CA ASP A 60 -24.99 -16.10 5.74
C ASP A 60 -24.25 -16.40 7.06
N ASP A 61 -22.94 -16.71 6.98
CA ASP A 61 -22.11 -16.96 8.16
C ASP A 61 -21.67 -15.66 8.82
N PHE A 62 -22.04 -15.48 10.09
CA PHE A 62 -21.66 -14.29 10.88
C PHE A 62 -20.14 -14.10 10.99
N GLY A 63 -19.39 -15.20 11.22
CA GLY A 63 -17.93 -15.13 11.35
C GLY A 63 -17.24 -14.64 10.08
N THR A 64 -17.75 -15.03 8.92
CA THR A 64 -17.28 -14.57 7.61
C THR A 64 -17.55 -13.08 7.42
N ARG A 65 -18.77 -12.61 7.77
CA ARG A 65 -19.10 -11.17 7.71
C ARG A 65 -18.18 -10.30 8.60
N GLU A 66 -17.92 -10.76 9.85
CA GLU A 66 -17.05 -10.02 10.78
C GLU A 66 -15.62 -9.97 10.27
N LYS A 67 -15.04 -11.09 9.83
CA LYS A 67 -13.69 -11.14 9.25
C LYS A 67 -13.55 -10.24 8.02
N ALA A 68 -14.55 -10.26 7.14
CA ALA A 68 -14.59 -9.38 5.97
C ALA A 68 -14.64 -7.90 6.38
N THR A 69 -15.45 -7.56 7.39
CA THR A 69 -15.56 -6.20 7.92
C THR A 69 -14.23 -5.72 8.48
N GLU A 70 -13.57 -6.50 9.34
CA GLU A 70 -12.27 -6.17 9.93
C GLU A 70 -11.18 -5.99 8.87
N GLU A 71 -11.14 -6.87 7.88
CA GLU A 71 -10.14 -6.80 6.82
C GLU A 71 -10.38 -5.61 5.89
N LEU A 72 -11.65 -5.26 5.61
CA LEU A 72 -11.99 -4.05 4.84
C LEU A 72 -11.67 -2.77 5.61
N ILE A 73 -11.83 -2.74 6.95
CA ILE A 73 -11.38 -1.61 7.78
C ILE A 73 -9.88 -1.42 7.65
N ARG A 74 -9.08 -2.49 7.74
CA ARG A 74 -7.63 -2.42 7.56
C ARG A 74 -7.22 -1.91 6.18
N ARG A 75 -8.00 -2.26 5.16
CA ARG A 75 -7.76 -1.90 3.76
C ARG A 75 -8.62 -0.75 3.26
N ARG A 76 -9.26 -0.02 4.17
CA ARG A 76 -10.26 1.00 3.84
C ARG A 76 -9.79 1.97 2.76
N LEU A 77 -8.56 2.46 2.85
CA LEU A 77 -8.03 3.45 1.89
C LEU A 77 -8.02 2.92 0.45
N VAL A 78 -7.75 1.62 0.27
CA VAL A 78 -7.77 0.98 -1.06
C VAL A 78 -9.20 0.60 -1.46
N ALA A 79 -10.01 0.21 -0.48
CA ALA A 79 -11.38 -0.25 -0.70
C ALA A 79 -12.40 0.90 -0.84
N GLU A 80 -12.05 2.13 -0.43
CA GLU A 80 -12.99 3.25 -0.29
C GLU A 80 -13.78 3.52 -1.57
N THR A 81 -13.12 3.62 -2.71
CA THR A 81 -13.77 3.87 -3.99
C THR A 81 -14.77 2.77 -4.35
N LEU A 82 -14.38 1.50 -4.15
CA LEU A 82 -15.25 0.35 -4.42
C LEU A 82 -16.41 0.27 -3.43
N LEU A 83 -16.16 0.55 -2.14
CA LEU A 83 -17.20 0.58 -1.11
C LEU A 83 -18.22 1.68 -1.36
N ARG A 84 -17.78 2.88 -1.75
CA ARG A 84 -18.69 3.98 -2.10
C ARG A 84 -19.54 3.64 -3.32
N LYS A 85 -18.93 3.10 -4.38
CA LYS A 85 -19.65 2.63 -5.56
C LYS A 85 -20.67 1.55 -5.20
N LYS A 86 -20.29 0.63 -4.31
CA LYS A 86 -21.19 -0.45 -3.87
C LYS A 86 -22.41 0.07 -3.10
N LEU A 87 -22.29 1.19 -2.36
CA LEU A 87 -23.42 1.81 -1.66
C LEU A 87 -24.50 2.37 -2.62
N GLU A 88 -24.17 2.63 -3.86
CA GLU A 88 -25.11 3.11 -4.89
C GLU A 88 -26.00 1.97 -5.43
N GLU A 89 -25.61 0.70 -5.18
CA GLU A 89 -26.37 -0.47 -5.60
C GLU A 89 -27.53 -0.77 -4.63
N ASP A 90 -28.47 -1.59 -5.09
CA ASP A 90 -29.56 -2.10 -4.24
C ASP A 90 -29.08 -3.26 -3.36
N LEU A 91 -28.60 -2.92 -2.18
CA LEU A 91 -28.05 -3.84 -1.19
C LEU A 91 -28.99 -4.04 -0.02
N LYS A 92 -28.86 -5.22 0.64
CA LYS A 92 -29.53 -5.47 1.93
C LYS A 92 -29.15 -4.41 2.98
N PRO A 93 -30.08 -4.01 3.86
CA PRO A 93 -29.84 -2.97 4.88
C PRO A 93 -28.60 -3.25 5.75
N GLU A 94 -28.36 -4.51 6.12
CA GLU A 94 -27.21 -4.94 6.92
C GLU A 94 -25.89 -4.66 6.18
N VAL A 95 -25.80 -4.98 4.88
CA VAL A 95 -24.61 -4.75 4.07
C VAL A 95 -24.32 -3.25 3.95
N LYS A 96 -25.35 -2.44 3.68
CA LYS A 96 -25.25 -0.97 3.67
C LYS A 96 -24.74 -0.42 5.00
N PHE A 97 -25.27 -0.94 6.11
CA PHE A 97 -24.82 -0.54 7.46
C PHE A 97 -23.33 -0.88 7.68
N ARG A 98 -22.90 -2.09 7.34
CA ARG A 98 -21.50 -2.51 7.48
C ARG A 98 -20.56 -1.68 6.62
N ILE A 99 -20.91 -1.41 5.36
CA ILE A 99 -20.11 -0.56 4.48
C ILE A 99 -19.96 0.85 5.05
N ARG A 100 -21.05 1.47 5.55
CA ARG A 100 -20.97 2.79 6.20
C ARG A 100 -20.08 2.77 7.43
N LYS A 101 -20.24 1.76 8.30
CA LYS A 101 -19.39 1.57 9.47
C LYS A 101 -17.90 1.46 9.09
N ILE A 102 -17.57 0.71 8.03
CA ILE A 102 -16.19 0.57 7.52
C ILE A 102 -15.68 1.95 7.08
N LEU A 103 -16.47 2.72 6.33
CA LEU A 103 -16.08 4.04 5.81
C LEU A 103 -15.92 5.10 6.93
N GLU A 104 -16.68 4.99 8.01
CA GLU A 104 -16.65 5.90 9.15
C GLU A 104 -15.58 5.54 10.20
N THR A 105 -15.07 4.29 10.18
CA THR A 105 -14.07 3.84 11.14
C THR A 105 -12.74 4.55 10.87
N GLU A 106 -12.09 5.04 11.90
CA GLU A 106 -10.75 5.62 11.79
C GLU A 106 -9.74 4.58 11.29
N THR A 107 -8.81 5.04 10.44
CA THR A 107 -7.72 4.20 9.97
C THR A 107 -6.83 3.82 11.15
N PRO A 108 -6.53 2.53 11.37
CA PRO A 108 -5.66 2.14 12.47
C PRO A 108 -4.30 2.83 12.33
N PRO A 109 -3.67 3.24 13.45
CA PRO A 109 -2.35 3.85 13.42
C PRO A 109 -1.31 2.88 12.84
N SER A 110 -0.27 3.44 12.24
CA SER A 110 0.88 2.65 11.80
C SER A 110 1.51 1.90 12.97
N LYS A 111 1.95 0.68 12.72
CA LYS A 111 2.71 -0.14 13.67
C LYS A 111 4.22 0.11 13.56
N LEU A 112 4.64 0.88 12.57
CA LEU A 112 6.04 1.19 12.37
C LEU A 112 6.53 2.20 13.40
N THR A 113 7.77 2.04 13.82
CA THR A 113 8.51 3.10 14.52
C THR A 113 8.76 4.28 13.58
N ASP A 114 9.12 5.44 14.12
CA ASP A 114 9.45 6.61 13.31
C ASP A 114 10.57 6.32 12.29
N ASP A 115 11.59 5.59 12.71
CA ASP A 115 12.68 5.12 11.83
C ASP A 115 12.16 4.19 10.74
N GLY A 116 11.30 3.25 11.11
CA GLY A 116 10.67 2.32 10.19
C GLY A 116 9.82 3.05 9.15
N TRP A 117 9.03 4.02 9.59
CA TRP A 117 8.22 4.85 8.72
C TRP A 117 9.09 5.69 7.77
N ARG A 118 10.14 6.36 8.27
CA ARG A 118 11.09 7.12 7.43
C ARG A 118 11.70 6.24 6.34
N ARG A 119 12.14 5.02 6.69
CA ARG A 119 12.69 4.06 5.71
C ARG A 119 11.67 3.72 4.64
N MET A 120 10.47 3.28 5.03
CA MET A 120 9.44 2.85 4.07
C MET A 120 9.03 3.98 3.12
N ARG A 121 8.81 5.18 3.64
CA ARG A 121 8.47 6.35 2.84
C ARG A 121 9.55 6.68 1.80
N ARG A 122 10.83 6.62 2.20
CA ARG A 122 11.94 6.91 1.30
C ARG A 122 12.20 5.78 0.29
N LEU A 123 11.89 4.54 0.64
CA LEU A 123 11.90 3.43 -0.32
C LEU A 123 10.80 3.58 -1.36
N ILE A 124 9.60 4.00 -0.95
CA ILE A 124 8.50 4.29 -1.89
C ILE A 124 8.90 5.44 -2.82
N TYR A 125 9.52 6.50 -2.29
CA TYR A 125 10.04 7.59 -3.11
C TYR A 125 11.12 7.11 -4.10
N ALA A 126 12.05 6.24 -3.67
CA ALA A 126 13.03 5.64 -4.58
C ALA A 126 12.34 4.80 -5.67
N LEU A 127 11.31 4.02 -5.32
CA LEU A 127 10.50 3.28 -6.29
C LEU A 127 9.78 4.20 -7.28
N GLU A 128 9.25 5.33 -6.82
CA GLU A 128 8.60 6.32 -7.69
C GLU A 128 9.59 6.86 -8.73
N LEU A 129 10.83 7.15 -8.33
CA LEU A 129 11.89 7.56 -9.25
C LEU A 129 12.30 6.44 -10.21
N LEU A 130 12.42 5.20 -9.74
CA LEU A 130 12.68 4.01 -10.56
C LEU A 130 11.52 3.66 -11.51
N ALA A 131 10.31 4.09 -11.19
CA ALA A 131 9.11 3.92 -11.98
C ALA A 131 8.89 5.04 -13.01
N SER A 132 9.77 6.04 -13.05
CA SER A 132 9.70 7.13 -14.05
C SER A 132 9.64 6.58 -15.48
N PRO A 133 8.84 7.15 -16.38
CA PRO A 133 8.67 6.66 -17.76
C PRO A 133 9.97 6.50 -18.56
N THR A 134 11.02 7.23 -18.17
CA THR A 134 12.34 7.19 -18.82
C THR A 134 13.29 6.16 -18.21
N ALA A 135 12.93 5.51 -17.11
CA ALA A 135 13.77 4.52 -16.44
C ALA A 135 13.61 3.12 -17.06
N GLU A 136 14.71 2.38 -17.20
CA GLU A 136 14.68 0.99 -17.67
C GLU A 136 13.86 0.07 -16.74
N THR A 137 13.82 0.41 -15.45
CA THR A 137 13.04 -0.28 -14.41
C THR A 137 11.59 0.19 -14.29
N SER A 138 11.14 1.09 -15.18
CA SER A 138 9.85 1.77 -15.07
C SER A 138 8.68 0.79 -14.83
N LYS A 139 8.46 -0.14 -15.76
CA LYS A 139 7.34 -1.08 -15.67
C LYS A 139 7.37 -1.97 -14.43
N PRO A 140 8.48 -2.68 -14.11
CA PRO A 140 8.54 -3.52 -12.91
C PRO A 140 8.48 -2.73 -11.59
N ALA A 141 8.91 -1.47 -11.56
CA ALA A 141 8.77 -0.60 -10.39
C ALA A 141 7.33 -0.12 -10.20
N GLN A 142 6.62 0.22 -11.28
CA GLN A 142 5.20 0.58 -11.26
C GLN A 142 4.34 -0.59 -10.77
N GLU A 143 4.57 -1.79 -11.28
CA GLU A 143 3.88 -3.02 -10.84
C GLU A 143 4.10 -3.28 -9.35
N PHE A 144 5.33 -3.04 -8.88
CA PHE A 144 5.66 -3.24 -7.48
C PHE A 144 5.04 -2.17 -6.57
N LEU A 145 4.98 -0.90 -6.99
CA LEU A 145 4.23 0.15 -6.27
C LEU A 145 2.74 -0.20 -6.14
N LYS A 146 2.11 -0.69 -7.22
CA LYS A 146 0.73 -1.18 -7.17
C LYS A 146 0.57 -2.35 -6.19
N LEU A 147 1.52 -3.26 -6.14
CA LEU A 147 1.49 -4.35 -5.19
C LEU A 147 1.58 -3.86 -3.74
N ILE A 148 2.45 -2.90 -3.43
CA ILE A 148 2.56 -2.30 -2.09
C ILE A 148 1.27 -1.58 -1.73
N SER A 149 0.70 -0.78 -2.65
CA SER A 149 -0.51 0.01 -2.41
C SER A 149 -1.75 -0.81 -2.06
N THR A 150 -1.75 -2.10 -2.40
CA THR A 150 -2.88 -3.01 -2.16
C THR A 150 -2.57 -4.14 -1.19
N GLY A 151 -1.31 -4.49 -1.00
CA GLY A 151 -0.87 -5.71 -0.31
C GLY A 151 -0.06 -5.52 0.96
N HIS A 152 0.42 -4.32 1.29
CA HIS A 152 1.20 -4.11 2.50
C HIS A 152 0.33 -4.22 3.77
N GLU A 153 0.90 -4.74 4.87
CA GLU A 153 0.16 -4.89 6.13
C GLU A 153 -0.05 -3.56 6.87
N ASP A 154 0.79 -2.57 6.66
CA ASP A 154 0.67 -1.24 7.25
C ASP A 154 -0.07 -0.29 6.32
N VAL A 155 -1.14 0.31 6.84
CA VAL A 155 -2.07 1.15 6.07
C VAL A 155 -1.42 2.47 5.60
N GLN A 156 -0.50 3.04 6.39
CA GLN A 156 0.19 4.26 5.98
C GLN A 156 1.14 4.01 4.83
N VAL A 157 1.83 2.85 4.83
CA VAL A 157 2.69 2.42 3.72
C VAL A 157 1.86 2.17 2.45
N MET A 158 0.69 1.51 2.58
CA MET A 158 -0.23 1.35 1.45
C MET A 158 -0.66 2.69 0.86
N ARG A 159 -1.01 3.65 1.71
CA ARG A 159 -1.43 4.99 1.29
C ARG A 159 -0.31 5.72 0.55
N GLU A 160 0.88 5.78 1.12
CA GLU A 160 2.03 6.45 0.48
C GLU A 160 2.33 5.84 -0.90
N ALA A 161 2.24 4.50 -1.02
CA ALA A 161 2.41 3.83 -2.31
C ALA A 161 1.27 4.13 -3.29
N ALA A 162 0.02 4.23 -2.82
CA ALA A 162 -1.12 4.61 -3.66
C ALA A 162 -0.98 6.05 -4.17
N ASP A 163 -0.58 6.99 -3.31
CA ASP A 163 -0.31 8.37 -3.68
C ASP A 163 0.83 8.46 -4.72
N ALA A 164 1.86 7.61 -4.60
CA ALA A 164 2.94 7.52 -5.60
C ALA A 164 2.44 6.99 -6.95
N VAL A 165 1.57 5.97 -6.96
CA VAL A 165 0.94 5.44 -8.19
C VAL A 165 0.09 6.52 -8.87
N GLU A 166 -0.66 7.31 -8.09
CA GLU A 166 -1.46 8.42 -8.61
C GLU A 166 -0.58 9.52 -9.23
N ARG A 167 0.52 9.93 -8.55
CA ARG A 167 1.47 10.92 -9.08
C ARG A 167 2.11 10.48 -10.39
N LEU A 168 2.35 9.18 -10.56
CA LEU A 168 2.88 8.60 -11.81
C LEU A 168 1.84 8.51 -12.92
N GLY A 169 0.55 8.73 -12.64
CA GLY A 169 -0.54 8.60 -13.62
C GLY A 169 -0.71 7.17 -14.14
N VAL A 170 -0.29 6.18 -13.40
CA VAL A 170 -0.32 4.75 -13.79
C VAL A 170 -1.69 4.16 -13.45
N ARG A 171 -2.49 3.92 -14.49
CA ARG A 171 -3.79 3.26 -14.40
C ARG A 171 -3.68 1.74 -14.43
#